data_95b18fd9e56c701aa70890e8e2f9e5fd
#
_entry.id   95b18fd9e56c701aa70890e8e2f9e5fd
#
_cell.length_a   1.000
_cell.length_b   1.000
_cell.length_c   1.000
_cell.angle_alpha   90.00
_cell.angle_beta   90.00
_cell.angle_gamma   90.00
#
_symmetry.space_group_name_H-M   'P 1'
#
loop_
_entity.id
_entity.type
_entity.pdbx_description
1 polymer ?
#
loop_
_entity_poly.entity_id
_entity_poly.type
_entity_poly.pdbx_seq_one_letter_code
_entity_poly.pdbx_strand_id
1 'polypeptide(L)'
;KNRLNVFASAQNIDRDSYYGAGQDPNAYGRTTDLTWVAGGQYVHSFDRLLFLPADLTAGLEYNADHQKDNMWGYGRYTDQDVRIASAYLQNEWKNEKWSVLIGGRLDSHNLIRKPIFSPRANLRYNPTENINLRLSYSYGFRAPQAFDEDLHIDNVGGTISIIPLPDD
;
A
#
# COMPACT_ATOMS: atom_id res chain seq x y z
N LYS A 1 -7.49 -25.93 -14.88
CA LYS A 1 -7.48 -26.14 -13.42
C LYS A 1 -7.89 -24.83 -12.74
N ASN A 2 -8.72 -24.90 -11.70
CA ASN A 2 -9.22 -23.73 -10.99
C ASN A 2 -8.64 -23.67 -9.58
N ARG A 3 -8.36 -22.46 -9.08
CA ARG A 3 -7.92 -22.22 -7.72
C ARG A 3 -8.53 -20.92 -7.20
N LEU A 4 -9.18 -20.99 -6.04
CA LEU A 4 -9.68 -19.83 -5.32
C LEU A 4 -8.86 -19.65 -4.04
N ASN A 5 -8.39 -18.45 -3.78
CA ASN A 5 -7.76 -18.06 -2.53
C ASN A 5 -8.56 -16.90 -1.92
N VAL A 6 -8.83 -16.99 -0.64
CA VAL A 6 -9.45 -15.92 0.15
C VAL A 6 -8.54 -15.63 1.32
N PHE A 7 -8.37 -14.36 1.66
CA PHE A 7 -7.53 -13.94 2.77
C PHE A 7 -8.16 -12.78 3.53
N ALA A 8 -7.84 -12.69 4.80
CA ALA A 8 -8.14 -11.55 5.64
C ALA A 8 -7.04 -11.39 6.68
N SER A 9 -6.75 -10.15 7.06
CA SER A 9 -5.83 -9.82 8.14
C SER A 9 -6.30 -8.55 8.83
N ALA A 10 -6.07 -8.45 10.14
CA ALA A 10 -6.35 -7.24 10.91
C ALA A 10 -5.21 -7.00 11.90
N GLN A 11 -4.89 -5.73 12.11
CA GLN A 11 -3.93 -5.26 13.09
C GLN A 11 -4.56 -4.13 13.89
N ASN A 12 -4.39 -4.18 15.21
CA ASN A 12 -4.76 -3.09 16.10
C ASN A 12 -3.53 -2.64 16.87
N ILE A 13 -3.26 -1.35 16.85
CA ILE A 13 -2.16 -0.72 17.60
C ILE A 13 -2.78 0.27 18.59
N ASP A 14 -2.35 0.19 19.85
CA ASP A 14 -2.61 1.19 20.87
C ASP A 14 -1.26 1.50 21.52
N ARG A 15 -0.74 2.71 21.28
CA ARG A 15 0.61 3.08 21.65
C ARG A 15 0.62 4.40 22.39
N ASP A 16 1.19 4.40 23.59
CA ASP A 16 1.61 5.60 24.28
C ASP A 16 3.05 5.96 23.89
N SER A 17 3.29 7.23 23.60
CA SER A 17 4.57 7.73 23.12
C SER A 17 5.00 8.93 23.95
N TYR A 18 6.31 9.07 24.14
CA TYR A 18 6.94 10.21 24.79
C TYR A 18 7.97 10.83 23.86
N TYR A 19 7.79 12.11 23.52
CA TYR A 19 8.57 12.81 22.51
C TYR A 19 9.48 13.92 23.08
N GLY A 20 9.52 14.10 24.38
CA GLY A 20 10.23 15.20 25.01
C GLY A 20 11.43 14.76 25.87
N ALA A 21 12.10 15.74 26.46
CA ALA A 21 13.11 15.57 27.47
C ALA A 21 12.59 16.01 28.84
N GLY A 22 13.15 15.44 29.94
CA GLY A 22 12.87 15.91 31.30
C GLY A 22 11.51 15.52 31.88
N GLN A 23 10.84 14.49 31.34
CA GLN A 23 9.53 14.01 31.82
C GLN A 23 8.42 15.08 31.78
N ASP A 24 8.45 15.96 30.78
CA ASP A 24 7.38 16.93 30.58
C ASP A 24 6.04 16.21 30.32
N PRO A 25 4.99 16.43 31.15
CA PRO A 25 3.68 15.81 30.94
C PRO A 25 3.05 16.11 29.58
N ASN A 26 3.39 17.26 28.98
CA ASN A 26 2.89 17.63 27.67
C ASN A 26 3.60 16.92 26.51
N ALA A 27 4.72 16.25 26.78
CA ALA A 27 5.46 15.50 25.75
C ALA A 27 4.87 14.12 25.44
N TYR A 28 3.78 13.74 26.08
CA TYR A 28 3.10 12.48 25.82
C TYR A 28 2.13 12.58 24.67
N GLY A 29 2.00 11.47 23.95
CA GLY A 29 1.02 11.29 22.90
C GLY A 29 0.48 9.86 22.90
N ARG A 30 -0.71 9.68 22.33
CA ARG A 30 -1.32 8.36 22.14
C ARG A 30 -1.73 8.18 20.69
N THR A 31 -1.32 7.06 20.12
CA THR A 31 -1.68 6.64 18.78
C THR A 31 -2.53 5.38 18.85
N THR A 32 -3.69 5.39 18.22
CA THR A 32 -4.49 4.19 17.99
C THR A 32 -4.61 3.98 16.48
N ASP A 33 -4.44 2.75 16.04
CA ASP A 33 -4.51 2.39 14.62
C ASP A 33 -5.20 1.04 14.49
N LEU A 34 -6.23 0.99 13.64
CA LEU A 34 -6.92 -0.23 13.24
C LEU A 34 -6.80 -0.39 11.73
N THR A 35 -5.92 -1.27 11.30
CA THR A 35 -5.76 -1.64 9.89
C THR A 35 -6.33 -3.02 9.64
N TRP A 36 -7.10 -3.18 8.56
CA TRP A 36 -7.53 -4.49 8.11
C TRP A 36 -7.59 -4.58 6.60
N VAL A 37 -7.38 -5.80 6.11
CA VAL A 37 -7.47 -6.14 4.69
C VAL A 37 -8.25 -7.42 4.53
N ALA A 38 -9.10 -7.47 3.51
CA ALA A 38 -9.78 -8.69 3.09
C ALA A 38 -9.78 -8.74 1.56
N GLY A 39 -9.66 -9.96 1.02
CA GLY A 39 -9.67 -10.11 -0.41
C GLY A 39 -9.80 -11.54 -0.86
N GLY A 40 -9.91 -11.69 -2.16
CA GLY A 40 -9.95 -12.98 -2.81
C GLY A 40 -9.44 -12.92 -4.24
N GLN A 41 -8.84 -14.00 -4.66
CA GLN A 41 -8.41 -14.17 -6.05
C GLN A 41 -8.81 -15.53 -6.60
N TYR A 42 -9.18 -15.52 -7.85
CA TYR A 42 -9.47 -16.71 -8.62
C TYR A 42 -8.46 -16.86 -9.75
N VAL A 43 -7.92 -18.05 -9.88
CA VAL A 43 -6.99 -18.41 -10.95
C VAL A 43 -7.61 -19.49 -11.81
N HIS A 44 -7.67 -19.25 -13.11
CA HIS A 44 -8.07 -20.24 -14.10
C HIS A 44 -6.91 -20.57 -15.02
N SER A 45 -6.52 -21.85 -15.03
CA SER A 45 -5.47 -22.34 -15.93
C SER A 45 -6.09 -22.85 -17.22
N PHE A 46 -5.64 -22.29 -18.34
CA PHE A 46 -5.96 -22.74 -19.70
C PHE A 46 -4.83 -23.62 -20.24
N ASP A 47 -5.18 -24.73 -20.82
CA ASP A 47 -4.20 -25.55 -21.56
C ASP A 47 -3.61 -24.77 -22.75
N ARG A 48 -4.41 -23.86 -23.31
CA ARG A 48 -3.99 -22.93 -24.34
C ARG A 48 -4.91 -21.71 -24.35
N LEU A 49 -4.34 -20.52 -24.23
CA LEU A 49 -5.02 -19.24 -24.44
C LEU A 49 -4.23 -18.44 -25.47
N LEU A 50 -4.82 -18.18 -26.63
CA LEU A 50 -4.18 -17.60 -27.82
C LEU A 50 -3.09 -18.52 -28.39
N PHE A 51 -1.89 -18.52 -27.84
CA PHE A 51 -0.71 -19.21 -28.42
C PHE A 51 0.02 -20.14 -27.45
N LEU A 52 -0.16 -19.99 -26.12
CA LEU A 52 0.53 -20.78 -25.10
C LEU A 52 -0.43 -21.20 -23.97
N PRO A 53 -0.04 -22.18 -23.13
CA PRO A 53 -0.68 -22.39 -21.85
C PRO A 53 -0.66 -21.10 -21.02
N ALA A 54 -1.73 -20.83 -20.30
CA ALA A 54 -1.86 -19.57 -19.58
C ALA A 54 -2.61 -19.71 -18.27
N ASP A 55 -2.25 -18.86 -17.30
CA ASP A 55 -2.95 -18.70 -16.04
C ASP A 55 -3.56 -17.29 -15.98
N LEU A 56 -4.89 -17.22 -16.05
CA LEU A 56 -5.65 -15.99 -15.85
C LEU A 56 -5.99 -15.84 -14.36
N THR A 57 -5.57 -14.73 -13.79
CA THR A 57 -5.85 -14.38 -12.39
C THR A 57 -6.71 -13.14 -12.34
N ALA A 58 -7.85 -13.21 -11.64
CA ALA A 58 -8.70 -12.08 -11.30
C ALA A 58 -8.86 -12.00 -9.78
N GLY A 59 -8.85 -10.81 -9.21
CA GLY A 59 -9.02 -10.65 -7.77
C GLY A 59 -9.61 -9.32 -7.37
N LEU A 60 -10.16 -9.33 -6.16
CA LEU A 60 -10.70 -8.16 -5.46
C LEU A 60 -10.03 -8.06 -4.09
N GLU A 61 -9.81 -6.86 -3.64
CA GLU A 61 -9.21 -6.57 -2.34
C GLU A 61 -9.83 -5.29 -1.76
N TYR A 62 -10.06 -5.29 -0.48
CA TYR A 62 -10.46 -4.11 0.26
C TYR A 62 -9.52 -3.92 1.44
N ASN A 63 -8.98 -2.71 1.57
CA ASN A 63 -8.08 -2.30 2.64
C ASN A 63 -8.70 -1.09 3.35
N ALA A 64 -8.68 -1.10 4.67
CA ALA A 64 -9.11 0.01 5.50
C ALA A 64 -8.10 0.23 6.63
N ASP A 65 -7.79 1.50 6.87
CA ASP A 65 -6.86 1.97 7.87
C ASP A 65 -7.48 3.18 8.58
N HIS A 66 -7.68 3.05 9.89
CA HIS A 66 -8.22 4.12 10.73
C HIS A 66 -7.21 4.45 11.83
N GLN A 67 -6.57 5.60 11.69
CA GLN A 67 -5.52 6.06 12.58
C GLN A 67 -5.97 7.32 13.32
N LYS A 68 -5.79 7.33 14.64
CA LYS A 68 -5.89 8.51 15.49
C LYS A 68 -4.57 8.74 16.20
N ASP A 69 -4.05 9.95 16.10
CA ASP A 69 -2.81 10.33 16.73
C ASP A 69 -2.99 11.64 17.49
N ASN A 70 -2.84 11.56 18.80
CA ASN A 70 -2.97 12.68 19.71
C ASN A 70 -1.60 13.01 20.31
N MET A 71 -1.00 14.10 19.89
CA MET A 71 0.28 14.61 20.40
C MET A 71 0.03 15.87 21.22
N TRP A 72 -0.20 15.72 22.50
CA TRP A 72 -0.63 16.80 23.37
C TRP A 72 0.38 17.95 23.45
N GLY A 73 1.67 17.64 23.53
CA GLY A 73 2.73 18.62 23.63
C GLY A 73 2.89 19.52 22.40
N TYR A 74 2.47 19.02 21.24
CA TYR A 74 2.47 19.78 19.98
C TYR A 74 1.09 20.38 19.65
N GLY A 75 0.06 20.11 20.47
CA GLY A 75 -1.31 20.48 20.14
C GLY A 75 -1.82 19.85 18.85
N ARG A 76 -1.23 18.73 18.45
CA ARG A 76 -1.52 18.07 17.17
C ARG A 76 -2.45 16.89 17.37
N TYR A 77 -3.51 16.88 16.57
CA TYR A 77 -4.52 15.84 16.58
C TYR A 77 -4.76 15.40 15.14
N THR A 78 -4.46 14.14 14.85
CA THR A 78 -4.69 13.53 13.53
C THR A 78 -5.76 12.46 13.65
N ASP A 79 -6.77 12.52 12.79
CA ASP A 79 -7.79 11.48 12.62
C ASP A 79 -7.89 11.19 11.12
N GLN A 80 -7.38 10.05 10.71
CA GLN A 80 -7.27 9.67 9.31
C GLN A 80 -8.00 8.35 9.06
N ASP A 81 -8.88 8.34 8.07
CA ASP A 81 -9.62 7.16 7.62
C ASP A 81 -9.32 6.94 6.13
N VAL A 82 -8.57 5.89 5.84
CA VAL A 82 -8.16 5.49 4.50
C VAL A 82 -8.90 4.20 4.12
N ARG A 83 -9.56 4.21 2.97
CA ARG A 83 -10.25 3.04 2.43
C ARG A 83 -9.92 2.88 0.95
N ILE A 84 -9.48 1.68 0.57
CA ILE A 84 -9.09 1.36 -0.79
C ILE A 84 -9.82 0.09 -1.23
N ALA A 85 -10.66 0.22 -2.24
CA ALA A 85 -11.24 -0.92 -2.94
C ALA A 85 -10.49 -1.15 -4.24
N SER A 86 -10.07 -2.39 -4.50
CA SER A 86 -9.21 -2.73 -5.60
C SER A 86 -9.74 -3.91 -6.39
N ALA A 87 -9.57 -3.84 -7.71
CA ALA A 87 -9.79 -4.97 -8.60
C ALA A 87 -8.56 -5.14 -9.51
N TYR A 88 -8.17 -6.37 -9.76
CA TYR A 88 -7.05 -6.64 -10.65
C TYR A 88 -7.32 -7.84 -11.56
N LEU A 89 -6.71 -7.76 -12.73
CA LEU A 89 -6.72 -8.82 -13.72
C LEU A 89 -5.34 -8.95 -14.32
N GLN A 90 -4.85 -10.20 -14.45
CA GLN A 90 -3.59 -10.48 -15.10
C GLN A 90 -3.64 -11.83 -15.79
N ASN A 91 -2.84 -11.98 -16.84
CA ASN A 91 -2.62 -13.25 -17.49
C ASN A 91 -1.13 -13.52 -17.63
N GLU A 92 -0.74 -14.74 -17.34
CA GLU A 92 0.62 -15.24 -17.54
C GLU A 92 0.59 -16.35 -18.58
N TRP A 93 1.27 -16.15 -19.72
CA TRP A 93 1.57 -17.17 -20.71
C TRP A 93 2.94 -17.74 -20.42
N LYS A 94 3.06 -19.07 -20.41
CA LYS A 94 4.34 -19.68 -20.06
C LYS A 94 4.60 -20.98 -20.80
N ASN A 95 5.90 -21.21 -21.08
CA ASN A 95 6.48 -22.49 -21.49
C ASN A 95 7.84 -22.67 -20.80
N GLU A 96 8.61 -23.68 -21.19
CA GLU A 96 9.91 -23.94 -20.60
C GLU A 96 10.90 -22.78 -20.72
N LYS A 97 10.90 -22.06 -21.87
CA LYS A 97 11.84 -20.96 -22.15
C LYS A 97 11.31 -19.59 -21.81
N TRP A 98 10.01 -19.36 -21.92
CA TRP A 98 9.40 -18.03 -21.81
C TRP A 98 8.30 -18.01 -20.74
N SER A 99 8.20 -16.89 -20.04
CA SER A 99 7.01 -16.50 -19.31
C SER A 99 6.75 -15.01 -19.57
N VAL A 100 5.54 -14.70 -19.98
CA VAL A 100 5.08 -13.33 -20.23
C VAL A 100 3.84 -13.09 -19.36
N LEU A 101 3.92 -12.15 -18.44
CA LEU A 101 2.80 -11.73 -17.63
C LEU A 101 2.42 -10.31 -18.02
N ILE A 102 1.14 -10.09 -18.25
CA ILE A 102 0.55 -8.77 -18.48
C ILE A 102 -0.67 -8.63 -17.56
N GLY A 103 -0.80 -7.50 -16.89
CA GLY A 103 -1.93 -7.26 -16.02
C GLY A 103 -2.09 -5.80 -15.65
N GLY A 104 -3.16 -5.52 -14.92
CA GLY A 104 -3.44 -4.22 -14.37
C GLY A 104 -4.27 -4.31 -13.11
N ARG A 105 -4.15 -3.30 -12.27
CA ARG A 105 -4.92 -3.09 -11.06
C ARG A 105 -5.62 -1.74 -11.13
N LEU A 106 -6.84 -1.69 -10.71
CA LEU A 106 -7.64 -0.49 -10.55
C LEU A 106 -7.94 -0.30 -9.07
N ASP A 107 -7.53 0.83 -8.52
CA ASP A 107 -7.73 1.19 -7.11
C ASP A 107 -8.69 2.38 -7.01
N SER A 108 -9.70 2.25 -6.16
CA SER A 108 -10.59 3.33 -5.75
C SER A 108 -10.28 3.71 -4.32
N HIS A 109 -9.77 4.91 -4.11
CA HIS A 109 -9.33 5.44 -2.83
C HIS A 109 -10.31 6.51 -2.34
N ASN A 110 -10.74 6.47 -1.07
CA ASN A 110 -11.73 7.43 -0.55
C ASN A 110 -11.25 8.89 -0.56
N LEU A 111 -9.94 9.13 -0.45
CA LEU A 111 -9.35 10.48 -0.47
C LEU A 111 -8.96 10.96 -1.87
N ILE A 112 -9.05 10.10 -2.90
CA ILE A 112 -8.66 10.43 -4.27
C ILE A 112 -9.87 10.29 -5.18
N ARG A 113 -10.24 11.38 -5.87
CA ARG A 113 -11.46 11.42 -6.69
C ARG A 113 -11.46 10.47 -7.89
N LYS A 114 -10.29 10.20 -8.47
CA LYS A 114 -10.19 9.39 -9.69
C LYS A 114 -9.63 8.02 -9.37
N PRO A 115 -10.21 6.94 -9.90
CA PRO A 115 -9.58 5.63 -9.80
C PRO A 115 -8.18 5.65 -10.40
N ILE A 116 -7.29 4.89 -9.80
CA ILE A 116 -5.88 4.82 -10.18
C ILE A 116 -5.65 3.49 -10.88
N PHE A 117 -5.15 3.54 -12.10
CA PHE A 117 -4.80 2.36 -12.88
C PHE A 117 -3.31 2.10 -12.82
N SER A 118 -2.92 0.90 -12.39
CA SER A 118 -1.54 0.45 -12.23
C SER A 118 -1.26 -0.74 -13.16
N PRO A 119 -0.71 -0.51 -14.36
CA PRO A 119 -0.30 -1.58 -15.27
C PRO A 119 0.97 -2.27 -14.78
N ARG A 120 1.10 -3.56 -15.12
CA ARG A 120 2.32 -4.32 -14.91
C ARG A 120 2.58 -5.29 -16.06
N ALA A 121 3.87 -5.50 -16.36
CA ALA A 121 4.32 -6.49 -17.32
C ALA A 121 5.62 -7.13 -16.83
N ASN A 122 5.74 -8.44 -16.96
CA ASN A 122 6.95 -9.18 -16.66
C ASN A 122 7.28 -10.12 -17.83
N LEU A 123 8.54 -10.17 -18.18
CA LEU A 123 9.08 -11.06 -19.16
C LEU A 123 10.22 -11.87 -18.52
N ARG A 124 10.15 -13.19 -18.61
CA ARG A 124 11.23 -14.09 -18.27
C ARG A 124 11.64 -14.86 -19.51
N TYR A 125 12.94 -14.98 -19.75
CA TYR A 125 13.50 -15.74 -20.82
C TYR A 125 14.68 -16.59 -20.33
N ASN A 126 14.61 -17.90 -20.55
CA ASN A 126 15.65 -18.87 -20.23
C ASN A 126 16.27 -19.41 -21.54
N PRO A 127 17.30 -18.73 -22.08
CA PRO A 127 17.97 -19.21 -23.30
C PRO A 127 18.62 -20.58 -23.11
N THR A 128 19.15 -20.85 -21.93
CA THR A 128 19.75 -22.11 -21.49
C THR A 128 19.30 -22.42 -20.06
N GLU A 129 19.58 -23.61 -19.56
CA GLU A 129 19.28 -24.03 -18.20
C GLU A 129 19.99 -23.19 -17.15
N ASN A 130 21.13 -22.60 -17.50
CA ASN A 130 21.97 -21.82 -16.59
C ASN A 130 21.76 -20.30 -16.67
N ILE A 131 20.96 -19.79 -17.63
CA ILE A 131 20.74 -18.37 -17.85
C ILE A 131 19.27 -18.04 -17.71
N ASN A 132 18.96 -17.13 -16.79
CA ASN A 132 17.61 -16.60 -16.57
C ASN A 132 17.64 -15.08 -16.72
N LEU A 133 17.01 -14.58 -17.77
CA LEU A 133 16.86 -13.14 -18.03
C LEU A 133 15.46 -12.70 -17.61
N ARG A 134 15.37 -11.57 -16.89
CA ARG A 134 14.08 -11.00 -16.44
C ARG A 134 14.02 -9.53 -16.73
N LEU A 135 12.88 -9.10 -17.26
CA LEU A 135 12.51 -7.71 -17.43
C LEU A 135 11.16 -7.47 -16.76
N SER A 136 11.07 -6.47 -15.91
CA SER A 136 9.85 -6.12 -15.19
C SER A 136 9.52 -4.65 -15.38
N TYR A 137 8.26 -4.38 -15.62
CA TYR A 137 7.68 -3.03 -15.61
C TYR A 137 6.46 -3.04 -14.70
N SER A 138 6.39 -2.07 -13.80
CA SER A 138 5.20 -1.84 -12.98
C SER A 138 5.04 -0.35 -12.69
N TYR A 139 3.82 0.12 -12.75
CA TYR A 139 3.44 1.43 -12.24
C TYR A 139 2.76 1.22 -10.88
N GLY A 140 3.12 2.04 -9.91
CA GLY A 140 2.50 2.05 -8.59
C GLY A 140 2.30 3.48 -8.13
N PHE A 141 1.39 3.66 -7.18
CA PHE A 141 1.20 4.94 -6.50
C PHE A 141 1.27 4.73 -4.99
N ARG A 142 1.56 5.80 -4.29
CA ARG A 142 1.41 5.87 -2.84
C ARG A 142 0.50 7.07 -2.55
N ALA A 143 -0.58 6.83 -1.83
CA ALA A 143 -1.40 7.91 -1.33
C ALA A 143 -0.64 8.67 -0.24
N PRO A 144 -0.76 10.00 -0.16
CA PRO A 144 -0.21 10.77 0.95
C PRO A 144 -0.80 10.25 2.27
N GLN A 145 0.06 10.05 3.25
CA GLN A 145 -0.33 9.69 4.61
C GLN A 145 0.11 10.81 5.55
N ALA A 146 -0.69 11.09 6.57
CA ALA A 146 -0.46 12.20 7.49
C ALA A 146 0.93 12.15 8.17
N PHE A 147 1.50 10.94 8.33
CA PHE A 147 2.83 10.75 8.93
C PHE A 147 4.00 11.06 8.01
N ASP A 148 3.82 10.96 6.69
CA ASP A 148 4.91 11.12 5.74
C ASP A 148 5.20 12.58 5.41
N GLU A 149 4.25 13.47 5.65
CA GLU A 149 4.34 14.88 5.26
C GLU A 149 4.91 15.77 6.38
N ASP A 150 4.98 15.26 7.63
CA ASP A 150 5.41 16.06 8.78
C ASP A 150 6.46 15.32 9.61
N LEU A 151 7.65 15.17 9.03
CA LEU A 151 8.83 14.55 9.67
C LEU A 151 9.58 15.52 10.58
N HIS A 152 9.03 16.68 10.91
CA HIS A 152 9.67 17.61 11.83
C HIS A 152 9.45 17.13 13.26
N ILE A 153 10.46 16.46 13.80
CA ILE A 153 10.55 16.15 15.23
C ILE A 153 11.08 17.41 15.92
N ASP A 154 10.17 18.26 16.36
CA ASP A 154 10.50 19.33 17.27
C ASP A 154 10.53 18.80 18.69
N ASN A 155 11.54 19.17 19.46
CA ASN A 155 11.61 18.81 20.88
C ASN A 155 10.57 19.59 21.67
N VAL A 156 9.64 18.90 22.31
CA VAL A 156 8.76 19.49 23.32
C VAL A 156 9.58 19.84 24.56
N GLY A 157 9.47 21.06 25.04
CA GLY A 157 10.24 21.57 26.19
C GLY A 157 11.32 22.59 25.81
N GLY A 158 11.50 22.90 24.52
CA GLY A 158 12.26 24.06 24.05
C GLY A 158 11.36 25.27 23.80
N THR A 159 11.89 26.47 23.94
CA THR A 159 11.19 27.69 23.52
C THR A 159 11.16 27.73 21.99
N ILE A 160 10.06 27.33 21.37
CA ILE A 160 9.86 27.48 19.93
C ILE A 160 9.09 28.77 19.71
N SER A 161 9.74 29.74 19.08
CA SER A 161 9.05 30.92 18.56
C SER A 161 8.61 30.62 17.14
N ILE A 162 7.30 30.36 16.95
CA ILE A 162 6.72 30.30 15.61
C ILE A 162 6.63 31.75 15.12
N ILE A 163 7.48 32.13 14.21
CA ILE A 163 7.40 33.41 13.51
C ILE A 163 6.52 33.16 12.29
N PRO A 164 5.28 33.71 12.25
CA PRO A 164 4.48 33.63 11.03
C PRO A 164 5.20 34.36 9.91
N LEU A 165 5.34 33.68 8.75
CA LEU A 165 5.82 34.33 7.54
C LEU A 165 4.78 35.39 7.12
N PRO A 166 5.20 36.60 6.71
CA PRO A 166 4.25 37.57 6.17
C PRO A 166 3.61 36.98 4.90
N ASP A 167 2.30 37.13 4.81
CA ASP A 167 1.57 36.82 3.59
C ASP A 167 2.08 37.69 2.44
N ASP A 168 2.59 37.06 1.38
CA ASP A 168 2.93 37.70 0.10
C ASP A 168 1.68 37.80 -0.79
#